data_efcfd251c80fdd7e0bb062d690313153
#
_entry.id   efcfd251c80fdd7e0bb062d690313153
#
_cell.length_a   1.000
_cell.length_b   1.000
_cell.length_c   1.000
_cell.angle_alpha   90.00
_cell.angle_beta   90.00
_cell.angle_gamma   90.00
#
_symmetry.space_group_name_H-M   'P 1'
#
loop_
_entity.id
_entity.type
_entity.pdbx_description
1 polymer ?
#
loop_
_entity_poly.entity_id
_entity_poly.type
_entity_poly.pdbx_seq_one_letter_code
_entity_poly.pdbx_strand_id
1 'polypeptide(L)'
;RLKDNGQFPYGKRDRAYQSIDGQPGIRDMNHRYDVIQFPKSFDGETVIDFGCSAGAICLEAKKRGAKRAVGLDYKDETILVAKSLAKEMNLDVEFYTFNIDDGLDTLKSIIGEDKFDHVFALSIWAHCDENKLADMINFYTDKLCWFEGHNTITYGDTKSKMDMELERLLDLPYHEYIGETSDRSVRQNYKLSRSSRIELGAKSEYVYLSGDVYDTVKEANHDYENKEEGGAHLLNENSYVDGKYNYNGKYSCYIADSKSDFGYKILSFDPSVTNLENKYNYAKTIFDIQMKLSSAGFAPKPMEIIKCHDSQTFYHAIKMQNIKGKFVQPDNNWIEKLVSYCKDNGIERSGEWSIEKDCVPKNCIEMDGNIYLVDIDYKWILSDD
;
A
#
# COMPACT_ATOMS: atom_id res chain seq x y z
N ARG A 1 -2.04 17.18 -36.28
CA ARG A 1 -1.26 18.42 -36.55
C ARG A 1 -1.94 19.59 -35.85
N LEU A 2 -1.51 19.87 -34.62
CA LEU A 2 -2.06 20.91 -33.74
C LEU A 2 -1.50 22.31 -34.07
N LYS A 3 -1.24 22.60 -35.34
CA LYS A 3 -0.66 23.86 -35.78
C LYS A 3 -1.53 24.53 -36.82
N ASP A 4 -2.53 25.28 -36.38
CA ASP A 4 -3.03 26.32 -37.27
C ASP A 4 -2.77 27.75 -36.76
N ASN A 5 -2.41 27.99 -35.52
CA ASN A 5 -2.15 29.34 -35.02
C ASN A 5 -0.95 29.43 -34.04
N GLY A 6 -0.08 28.47 -33.99
CA GLY A 6 1.11 28.50 -33.09
C GLY A 6 0.82 28.48 -31.60
N GLN A 7 -0.41 28.23 -31.19
CA GLN A 7 -0.80 28.09 -29.79
C GLN A 7 -1.40 26.72 -29.55
N PHE A 8 -0.77 25.96 -28.65
CA PHE A 8 -1.42 24.80 -28.05
C PHE A 8 -2.49 25.30 -27.08
N PRO A 9 -3.72 24.75 -27.11
CA PRO A 9 -4.81 25.22 -26.25
C PRO A 9 -4.51 25.01 -24.75
N TYR A 10 -3.47 24.24 -24.44
CA TYR A 10 -3.07 23.93 -23.08
C TYR A 10 -1.56 23.89 -22.90
N GLY A 11 -1.02 24.81 -22.17
CA GLY A 11 0.38 24.88 -21.82
C GLY A 11 1.02 26.24 -22.03
N LYS A 12 2.32 26.32 -21.86
CA LYS A 12 3.13 27.48 -22.32
C LYS A 12 3.13 27.48 -23.84
N ARG A 13 3.24 28.65 -24.44
CA ARG A 13 3.07 28.97 -25.89
C ARG A 13 3.65 27.97 -26.90
N ASP A 14 4.50 27.04 -26.46
CA ASP A 14 5.27 26.13 -27.32
C ASP A 14 5.01 24.61 -27.03
N ARG A 15 4.25 24.23 -25.99
CA ARG A 15 4.05 22.84 -25.62
C ARG A 15 2.64 22.54 -25.15
N ALA A 16 2.12 21.36 -25.52
CA ALA A 16 0.90 20.78 -24.93
C ALA A 16 1.10 20.46 -23.45
N TYR A 17 0.01 20.33 -22.69
CA TYR A 17 0.11 19.94 -21.27
C TYR A 17 0.61 18.49 -21.11
N GLN A 18 0.04 17.54 -21.85
CA GLN A 18 0.42 16.13 -21.84
C GLN A 18 1.24 15.77 -23.09
N SER A 19 2.28 14.95 -22.96
CA SER A 19 2.89 14.31 -24.11
C SER A 19 1.96 13.21 -24.65
N ILE A 20 1.67 13.24 -25.95
CA ILE A 20 0.77 12.27 -26.59
C ILE A 20 1.36 11.87 -27.92
N ASP A 21 1.42 10.57 -28.20
CA ASP A 21 1.83 9.99 -29.48
C ASP A 21 3.18 10.52 -29.99
N GLY A 22 4.18 10.56 -29.13
CA GLY A 22 5.52 11.07 -29.46
C GLY A 22 5.64 12.59 -29.51
N GLN A 23 4.53 13.35 -29.39
CA GLN A 23 4.59 14.80 -29.27
C GLN A 23 4.95 15.22 -27.85
N PRO A 24 5.92 16.11 -27.65
CA PRO A 24 6.35 16.52 -26.31
C PRO A 24 5.27 17.33 -25.59
N GLY A 25 5.13 17.11 -24.30
CA GLY A 25 4.25 17.86 -23.39
C GLY A 25 5.02 18.44 -22.21
N ILE A 26 4.32 19.25 -21.39
CA ILE A 26 4.84 19.73 -20.11
C ILE A 26 4.89 18.55 -19.10
N ARG A 27 3.90 17.65 -19.17
CA ARG A 27 3.85 16.38 -18.44
C ARG A 27 4.37 15.27 -19.34
N ASP A 28 5.43 14.59 -18.89
CA ASP A 28 5.93 13.40 -19.57
C ASP A 28 5.03 12.21 -19.22
N MET A 29 4.19 11.81 -20.17
CA MET A 29 3.26 10.71 -19.94
C MET A 29 3.95 9.35 -19.89
N ASN A 30 5.12 9.16 -20.56
CA ASN A 30 5.86 7.90 -20.43
C ASN A 30 6.41 7.72 -19.01
N HIS A 31 7.05 8.76 -18.46
CA HIS A 31 7.46 8.74 -17.06
C HIS A 31 6.27 8.47 -16.11
N ARG A 32 5.12 9.14 -16.38
CA ARG A 32 3.93 8.92 -15.57
C ARG A 32 3.40 7.49 -15.67
N TYR A 33 3.34 6.91 -16.86
CA TYR A 33 2.92 5.52 -17.07
C TYR A 33 3.83 4.54 -16.32
N ASP A 34 5.13 4.78 -16.30
CA ASP A 34 6.07 3.95 -15.56
C ASP A 34 5.82 4.02 -14.05
N VAL A 35 5.69 5.24 -13.50
CA VAL A 35 5.47 5.44 -12.06
C VAL A 35 4.15 4.84 -11.60
N ILE A 36 3.04 5.11 -12.31
CA ILE A 36 1.74 4.56 -11.94
C ILE A 36 1.61 3.09 -12.31
N GLN A 37 2.64 2.47 -12.89
CA GLN A 37 2.60 1.09 -13.37
C GLN A 37 1.38 0.85 -14.27
N PHE A 38 1.22 1.75 -15.26
CA PHE A 38 0.08 1.74 -16.17
C PHE A 38 -0.05 0.38 -16.88
N PRO A 39 -1.22 -0.27 -16.86
CA PRO A 39 -1.39 -1.61 -17.40
C PRO A 39 -0.85 -1.76 -18.84
N LYS A 40 -0.16 -2.86 -19.11
CA LYS A 40 0.34 -3.16 -20.46
C LYS A 40 -0.77 -3.55 -21.43
N SER A 41 -1.90 -4.06 -20.92
CA SER A 41 -3.11 -4.42 -21.64
C SER A 41 -4.33 -4.05 -20.81
N PHE A 42 -5.40 -3.64 -21.49
CA PHE A 42 -6.77 -3.47 -20.95
C PHE A 42 -7.75 -4.34 -21.72
N ASP A 43 -7.32 -5.48 -22.25
CA ASP A 43 -8.10 -6.30 -23.15
C ASP A 43 -9.47 -6.67 -22.55
N GLY A 44 -10.53 -6.17 -23.18
CA GLY A 44 -11.90 -6.35 -22.75
C GLY A 44 -12.35 -5.49 -21.54
N GLU A 45 -11.46 -4.73 -20.92
CA GLU A 45 -11.72 -3.92 -19.72
C GLU A 45 -12.19 -2.50 -20.05
N THR A 46 -12.77 -1.84 -19.03
CA THR A 46 -13.35 -0.50 -19.13
C THR A 46 -12.55 0.50 -18.29
N VAL A 47 -12.39 1.71 -18.83
CA VAL A 47 -11.55 2.76 -18.23
C VAL A 47 -12.31 4.09 -18.17
N ILE A 48 -12.23 4.80 -17.02
CA ILE A 48 -12.66 6.19 -16.87
C ILE A 48 -11.53 7.06 -16.32
N ASP A 49 -11.38 8.27 -16.83
CA ASP A 49 -10.36 9.25 -16.41
C ASP A 49 -11.02 10.57 -16.01
N PHE A 50 -11.03 10.86 -14.71
CA PHE A 50 -11.52 12.12 -14.14
C PHE A 50 -10.45 13.21 -14.28
N GLY A 51 -10.76 14.30 -15.02
CA GLY A 51 -9.79 15.34 -15.36
C GLY A 51 -8.83 14.91 -16.46
N CYS A 52 -9.35 14.30 -17.50
CA CYS A 52 -8.57 13.65 -18.56
C CYS A 52 -7.67 14.59 -19.37
N SER A 53 -7.85 15.91 -19.28
CA SER A 53 -7.14 16.90 -20.10
C SER A 53 -7.26 16.55 -21.59
N ALA A 54 -6.16 16.47 -22.34
CA ALA A 54 -6.17 16.10 -23.76
C ALA A 54 -6.39 14.59 -24.01
N GLY A 55 -6.73 13.80 -22.98
CA GLY A 55 -7.17 12.42 -23.11
C GLY A 55 -6.06 11.37 -23.16
N ALA A 56 -4.83 11.69 -22.73
CA ALA A 56 -3.68 10.79 -22.88
C ALA A 56 -3.93 9.39 -22.27
N ILE A 57 -4.52 9.30 -21.08
CA ILE A 57 -4.85 8.04 -20.40
C ILE A 57 -5.85 7.23 -21.24
N CYS A 58 -6.96 7.85 -21.63
CA CYS A 58 -8.02 7.16 -22.38
C CYS A 58 -7.55 6.68 -23.76
N LEU A 59 -6.78 7.52 -24.47
CA LEU A 59 -6.21 7.19 -25.77
C LEU A 59 -5.24 6.00 -25.66
N GLU A 60 -4.36 6.03 -24.67
CA GLU A 60 -3.40 4.96 -24.45
C GLU A 60 -4.09 3.66 -23.98
N ALA A 61 -5.09 3.75 -23.08
CA ALA A 61 -5.87 2.59 -22.67
C ALA A 61 -6.58 1.93 -23.86
N LYS A 62 -7.13 2.74 -24.76
CA LYS A 62 -7.79 2.23 -25.98
C LYS A 62 -6.79 1.58 -26.93
N LYS A 63 -5.58 2.13 -27.11
CA LYS A 63 -4.50 1.47 -27.86
C LYS A 63 -4.12 0.10 -27.25
N ARG A 64 -4.22 -0.03 -25.92
CA ARG A 64 -3.92 -1.27 -25.19
C ARG A 64 -5.12 -2.21 -25.03
N GLY A 65 -6.19 -2.02 -25.82
CA GLY A 65 -7.29 -2.97 -25.93
C GLY A 65 -8.50 -2.70 -25.03
N ALA A 66 -8.60 -1.52 -24.40
CA ALA A 66 -9.78 -1.21 -23.59
C ALA A 66 -11.08 -1.30 -24.42
N LYS A 67 -12.07 -2.06 -23.89
CA LYS A 67 -13.39 -2.17 -24.51
C LYS A 67 -14.11 -0.83 -24.56
N ARG A 68 -14.09 -0.10 -23.45
CA ARG A 68 -14.66 1.25 -23.32
C ARG A 68 -13.66 2.16 -22.63
N ALA A 69 -13.50 3.37 -23.11
CA ALA A 69 -12.70 4.40 -22.45
C ALA A 69 -13.47 5.73 -22.44
N VAL A 70 -13.63 6.31 -21.25
CA VAL A 70 -14.37 7.56 -21.01
C VAL A 70 -13.44 8.59 -20.37
N GLY A 71 -13.34 9.76 -20.95
CA GLY A 71 -12.57 10.88 -20.41
C GLY A 71 -13.46 12.07 -20.09
N LEU A 72 -13.27 12.65 -18.92
CA LEU A 72 -14.04 13.79 -18.41
C LEU A 72 -13.11 14.96 -18.09
N ASP A 73 -13.43 16.15 -18.56
CA ASP A 73 -12.73 17.39 -18.18
C ASP A 73 -13.73 18.55 -18.20
N TYR A 74 -13.53 19.55 -17.34
CA TYR A 74 -14.46 20.69 -17.26
C TYR A 74 -14.28 21.71 -18.39
N LYS A 75 -13.20 21.63 -19.16
CA LYS A 75 -12.86 22.58 -20.22
C LYS A 75 -13.22 22.04 -21.58
N ASP A 76 -14.17 22.72 -22.25
CA ASP A 76 -14.61 22.39 -23.61
C ASP A 76 -13.47 22.30 -24.60
N GLU A 77 -12.54 23.29 -24.57
CA GLU A 77 -11.44 23.31 -25.51
C GLU A 77 -10.52 22.09 -25.40
N THR A 78 -10.34 21.60 -24.16
CA THR A 78 -9.52 20.43 -23.91
C THR A 78 -10.20 19.18 -24.46
N ILE A 79 -11.50 19.06 -24.22
CA ILE A 79 -12.32 17.94 -24.73
C ILE A 79 -12.38 17.96 -26.27
N LEU A 80 -12.45 19.12 -26.90
CA LEU A 80 -12.38 19.21 -28.35
C LEU A 80 -11.03 18.70 -28.90
N VAL A 81 -9.92 19.01 -28.22
CA VAL A 81 -8.60 18.49 -28.57
C VAL A 81 -8.57 16.96 -28.40
N ALA A 82 -9.05 16.43 -27.26
CA ALA A 82 -9.10 15.01 -27.03
C ALA A 82 -9.91 14.24 -28.10
N LYS A 83 -11.09 14.77 -28.47
CA LYS A 83 -11.92 14.21 -29.54
C LYS A 83 -11.21 14.26 -30.91
N SER A 84 -10.49 15.35 -31.22
CA SER A 84 -9.73 15.46 -32.43
C SER A 84 -8.60 14.43 -32.53
N LEU A 85 -7.85 14.25 -31.41
CA LEU A 85 -6.81 13.26 -31.32
C LEU A 85 -7.35 11.82 -31.47
N ALA A 86 -8.45 11.51 -30.80
CA ALA A 86 -9.09 10.20 -30.95
C ALA A 86 -9.48 9.90 -32.40
N LYS A 87 -10.04 10.90 -33.09
CA LYS A 87 -10.40 10.79 -34.51
C LYS A 87 -9.17 10.60 -35.39
N GLU A 88 -8.10 11.38 -35.17
CA GLU A 88 -6.85 11.28 -35.95
C GLU A 88 -6.19 9.90 -35.78
N MET A 89 -6.25 9.36 -34.56
CA MET A 89 -5.70 8.06 -34.20
C MET A 89 -6.63 6.87 -34.51
N ASN A 90 -7.81 7.15 -35.04
CA ASN A 90 -8.87 6.16 -35.32
C ASN A 90 -9.21 5.31 -34.09
N LEU A 91 -9.35 5.96 -32.92
CA LEU A 91 -9.70 5.34 -31.66
C LEU A 91 -11.12 5.74 -31.23
N ASP A 92 -11.93 4.76 -30.84
CA ASP A 92 -13.28 4.95 -30.34
C ASP A 92 -13.21 5.23 -28.82
N VAL A 93 -13.12 6.51 -28.44
CA VAL A 93 -13.05 7.01 -27.07
C VAL A 93 -14.18 8.01 -26.84
N GLU A 94 -14.87 7.87 -25.72
CA GLU A 94 -15.90 8.79 -25.29
C GLU A 94 -15.27 9.95 -24.49
N PHE A 95 -15.49 11.19 -24.91
CA PHE A 95 -15.04 12.37 -24.18
C PHE A 95 -16.20 13.32 -23.93
N TYR A 96 -16.35 13.76 -22.67
CA TYR A 96 -17.43 14.65 -22.25
C TYR A 96 -16.89 15.86 -21.50
N THR A 97 -17.41 17.04 -21.80
CA THR A 97 -17.24 18.20 -20.92
C THR A 97 -18.09 17.98 -19.68
N PHE A 98 -17.42 17.90 -18.52
CA PHE A 98 -18.06 17.66 -17.27
C PHE A 98 -17.29 18.29 -16.12
N ASN A 99 -17.97 19.06 -15.27
CA ASN A 99 -17.41 19.56 -14.03
C ASN A 99 -17.72 18.59 -12.88
N ILE A 100 -16.70 18.13 -12.16
CA ILE A 100 -16.86 17.26 -10.99
C ILE A 100 -17.84 17.85 -9.97
N ASP A 101 -17.84 19.18 -9.84
CA ASP A 101 -18.71 19.88 -8.89
C ASP A 101 -20.22 19.82 -9.25
N ASP A 102 -20.55 19.32 -10.45
CA ASP A 102 -21.96 19.06 -10.83
C ASP A 102 -22.53 17.78 -10.17
N GLY A 103 -21.67 16.93 -9.60
CA GLY A 103 -22.05 15.81 -8.77
C GLY A 103 -22.36 14.51 -9.53
N LEU A 104 -22.44 13.41 -8.75
CA LEU A 104 -22.57 12.05 -9.26
C LEU A 104 -23.82 11.81 -10.11
N ASP A 105 -24.99 12.35 -9.67
CA ASP A 105 -26.26 12.11 -10.39
C ASP A 105 -26.25 12.74 -11.79
N THR A 106 -25.65 13.91 -11.92
CA THR A 106 -25.43 14.53 -13.24
C THR A 106 -24.55 13.66 -14.13
N LEU A 107 -23.46 13.11 -13.56
CA LEU A 107 -22.57 12.23 -14.33
C LEU A 107 -23.27 10.94 -14.77
N LYS A 108 -24.07 10.32 -13.89
CA LYS A 108 -24.85 9.13 -14.23
C LYS A 108 -25.80 9.39 -15.42
N SER A 109 -26.37 10.57 -15.51
CA SER A 109 -27.25 10.92 -16.62
C SER A 109 -26.51 11.04 -17.97
N ILE A 110 -25.19 11.26 -17.96
CA ILE A 110 -24.35 11.43 -19.14
C ILE A 110 -23.75 10.09 -19.61
N ILE A 111 -23.16 9.32 -18.69
CA ILE A 111 -22.39 8.12 -19.05
C ILE A 111 -23.03 6.80 -18.59
N GLY A 112 -24.13 6.87 -17.85
CA GLY A 112 -24.82 5.72 -17.26
C GLY A 112 -24.29 5.35 -15.87
N GLU A 113 -24.80 4.23 -15.37
CA GLU A 113 -24.49 3.73 -14.01
C GLU A 113 -23.53 2.54 -14.01
N ASP A 114 -23.03 2.13 -15.18
CA ASP A 114 -22.08 1.02 -15.28
C ASP A 114 -20.74 1.40 -14.62
N LYS A 115 -20.23 0.48 -13.81
CA LYS A 115 -18.91 0.63 -13.20
C LYS A 115 -17.81 0.42 -14.21
N PHE A 116 -16.62 0.88 -13.86
CA PHE A 116 -15.41 0.74 -14.67
C PHE A 116 -14.39 -0.15 -13.94
N ASP A 117 -13.76 -1.05 -14.70
CA ASP A 117 -12.67 -1.87 -14.19
C ASP A 117 -11.53 -0.99 -13.67
N HIS A 118 -11.26 0.13 -14.35
CA HIS A 118 -10.17 1.05 -14.03
C HIS A 118 -10.66 2.49 -13.98
N VAL A 119 -10.45 3.12 -12.83
CA VAL A 119 -10.72 4.54 -12.58
C VAL A 119 -9.41 5.28 -12.43
N PHE A 120 -9.24 6.39 -13.12
CA PHE A 120 -8.08 7.28 -12.96
C PHE A 120 -8.55 8.63 -12.41
N ALA A 121 -7.89 9.09 -11.35
CA ALA A 121 -8.10 10.39 -10.72
C ALA A 121 -6.73 11.04 -10.47
N LEU A 122 -6.09 11.50 -11.55
CA LEU A 122 -4.68 11.91 -11.53
C LEU A 122 -4.53 13.42 -11.46
N SER A 123 -4.06 13.94 -10.32
CA SER A 123 -3.82 15.38 -10.11
C SER A 123 -5.07 16.24 -10.27
N ILE A 124 -6.21 15.77 -9.84
CA ILE A 124 -7.49 16.50 -9.91
C ILE A 124 -8.00 16.94 -8.53
N TRP A 125 -7.64 16.21 -7.47
CA TRP A 125 -8.16 16.35 -6.12
C TRP A 125 -8.23 17.80 -5.61
N ALA A 126 -7.18 18.59 -5.77
CA ALA A 126 -7.13 19.97 -5.33
C ALA A 126 -7.83 20.98 -6.26
N HIS A 127 -8.50 20.52 -7.31
CA HIS A 127 -9.14 21.37 -8.32
C HIS A 127 -10.66 21.28 -8.34
N CYS A 128 -11.26 20.47 -7.46
CA CYS A 128 -12.70 20.24 -7.38
C CYS A 128 -13.13 19.99 -5.92
N ASP A 129 -14.43 19.85 -5.69
CA ASP A 129 -14.97 19.37 -4.42
C ASP A 129 -14.54 17.92 -4.21
N GLU A 130 -13.73 17.70 -3.17
CA GLU A 130 -13.15 16.39 -2.83
C GLU A 130 -14.21 15.34 -2.49
N ASN A 131 -15.32 15.72 -1.83
CA ASN A 131 -16.38 14.78 -1.49
C ASN A 131 -17.14 14.32 -2.75
N LYS A 132 -17.40 15.22 -3.69
CA LYS A 132 -18.05 14.87 -4.96
C LYS A 132 -17.16 13.98 -5.83
N LEU A 133 -15.86 14.25 -5.86
CA LEU A 133 -14.92 13.37 -6.56
C LEU A 133 -14.85 11.99 -5.88
N ALA A 134 -14.83 11.96 -4.55
CA ALA A 134 -14.84 10.71 -3.79
C ALA A 134 -16.11 9.88 -4.05
N ASP A 135 -17.30 10.52 -4.08
CA ASP A 135 -18.54 9.85 -4.42
C ASP A 135 -18.48 9.19 -5.80
N MET A 136 -17.89 9.87 -6.79
CA MET A 136 -17.74 9.32 -8.13
C MET A 136 -16.73 8.16 -8.17
N ILE A 137 -15.58 8.29 -7.51
CA ILE A 137 -14.59 7.23 -7.40
C ILE A 137 -15.23 6.01 -6.72
N ASN A 138 -15.90 6.20 -5.59
CA ASN A 138 -16.58 5.13 -4.86
C ASN A 138 -17.66 4.45 -5.69
N PHE A 139 -18.42 5.20 -6.46
CA PHE A 139 -19.49 4.65 -7.29
C PHE A 139 -18.95 3.89 -8.50
N TYR A 140 -18.04 4.51 -9.27
CA TYR A 140 -17.61 3.97 -10.55
C TYR A 140 -16.48 2.94 -10.48
N THR A 141 -15.75 2.81 -9.37
CA THR A 141 -14.67 1.81 -9.26
C THR A 141 -15.23 0.41 -9.08
N ASP A 142 -14.95 -0.48 -10.03
CA ASP A 142 -15.19 -1.91 -9.90
C ASP A 142 -13.96 -2.65 -9.37
N LYS A 143 -12.81 -2.55 -10.06
CA LYS A 143 -11.57 -3.23 -9.67
C LYS A 143 -10.55 -2.29 -9.04
N LEU A 144 -10.04 -1.33 -9.81
CA LEU A 144 -8.90 -0.51 -9.45
C LEU A 144 -9.14 0.98 -9.67
N CYS A 145 -8.67 1.80 -8.72
CA CYS A 145 -8.52 3.23 -8.90
C CYS A 145 -7.04 3.61 -8.83
N TRP A 146 -6.55 4.36 -9.81
CA TRP A 146 -5.26 5.06 -9.77
C TRP A 146 -5.48 6.49 -9.34
N PHE A 147 -4.84 6.87 -8.26
CA PHE A 147 -4.95 8.21 -7.69
C PHE A 147 -3.58 8.89 -7.66
N GLU A 148 -3.51 10.15 -8.08
CA GLU A 148 -2.32 11.00 -7.92
C GLU A 148 -2.71 12.28 -7.19
N GLY A 149 -2.04 12.55 -6.06
CA GLY A 149 -2.17 13.80 -5.32
C GLY A 149 -1.61 15.01 -6.06
N HIS A 150 -1.56 16.16 -5.39
CA HIS A 150 -0.95 17.38 -5.90
C HIS A 150 0.43 17.63 -5.26
N ASN A 151 1.09 18.67 -5.75
CA ASN A 151 2.42 18.99 -5.25
C ASN A 151 2.38 19.54 -3.82
N THR A 152 3.30 19.06 -3.01
CA THR A 152 3.45 19.41 -1.60
C THR A 152 3.67 20.90 -1.38
N ILE A 153 4.40 21.58 -2.27
CA ILE A 153 4.78 22.99 -2.09
C ILE A 153 3.56 23.92 -2.25
N THR A 154 2.73 23.66 -3.26
CA THR A 154 1.59 24.56 -3.59
C THR A 154 0.33 24.20 -2.79
N TYR A 155 0.07 22.92 -2.60
CA TYR A 155 -1.19 22.41 -2.04
C TYR A 155 -1.03 21.76 -0.66
N GLY A 156 0.21 21.59 -0.19
CA GLY A 156 0.50 20.94 1.08
C GLY A 156 0.15 19.44 1.09
N ASP A 157 0.06 18.80 -0.07
CA ASP A 157 -0.28 17.39 -0.19
C ASP A 157 0.95 16.54 0.10
N THR A 158 1.20 16.32 1.38
CA THR A 158 2.15 15.32 1.84
C THR A 158 1.55 13.92 1.71
N LYS A 159 2.40 12.90 1.71
CA LYS A 159 1.95 11.51 1.73
C LYS A 159 0.99 11.25 2.90
N SER A 160 1.34 11.70 4.10
CA SER A 160 0.49 11.55 5.30
C SER A 160 -0.88 12.19 5.16
N LYS A 161 -0.96 13.39 4.57
CA LYS A 161 -2.23 14.05 4.32
C LYS A 161 -3.06 13.26 3.32
N MET A 162 -2.44 12.80 2.22
CA MET A 162 -3.15 12.01 1.21
C MET A 162 -3.63 10.67 1.77
N ASP A 163 -2.81 9.98 2.55
CA ASP A 163 -3.22 8.73 3.21
C ASP A 163 -4.49 8.94 4.05
N MET A 164 -4.53 9.98 4.91
CA MET A 164 -5.69 10.30 5.73
C MET A 164 -6.95 10.68 4.91
N GLU A 165 -6.77 11.49 3.85
CA GLU A 165 -7.90 11.91 3.02
C GLU A 165 -8.48 10.74 2.21
N LEU A 166 -7.63 9.86 1.69
CA LEU A 166 -8.07 8.66 0.97
C LEU A 166 -8.84 7.71 1.90
N GLU A 167 -8.35 7.48 3.13
CA GLU A 167 -9.05 6.67 4.12
C GLU A 167 -10.38 7.28 4.57
N ARG A 168 -10.41 8.60 4.73
CA ARG A 168 -11.62 9.32 5.19
C ARG A 168 -12.74 9.32 4.14
N LEU A 169 -12.40 9.38 2.85
CA LEU A 169 -13.37 9.66 1.79
C LEU A 169 -13.66 8.46 0.88
N LEU A 170 -12.71 7.52 0.74
CA LEU A 170 -12.84 6.44 -0.21
C LEU A 170 -13.22 5.11 0.46
N ASP A 171 -14.30 4.51 -0.03
CA ASP A 171 -14.72 3.15 0.30
C ASP A 171 -13.94 2.12 -0.53
N LEU A 172 -12.60 2.25 -0.52
CA LEU A 172 -11.63 1.40 -1.19
C LEU A 172 -10.55 1.01 -0.18
N PRO A 173 -10.79 -0.01 0.68
CA PRO A 173 -9.97 -0.25 1.87
C PRO A 173 -8.54 -0.74 1.59
N TYR A 174 -8.25 -1.17 0.37
CA TYR A 174 -6.90 -1.62 0.00
C TYR A 174 -6.18 -0.50 -0.74
N HIS A 175 -5.23 0.13 -0.06
CA HIS A 175 -4.40 1.22 -0.58
C HIS A 175 -2.98 0.76 -0.78
N GLU A 176 -2.43 1.03 -1.94
CA GLU A 176 -1.04 0.79 -2.28
C GLU A 176 -0.37 2.08 -2.75
N TYR A 177 0.62 2.55 -1.98
CA TYR A 177 1.50 3.62 -2.46
C TYR A 177 2.48 3.06 -3.50
N ILE A 178 2.47 3.61 -4.72
CA ILE A 178 3.24 3.10 -5.86
C ILE A 178 4.38 4.01 -6.29
N GLY A 179 4.63 5.11 -5.58
CA GLY A 179 5.74 6.00 -5.83
C GLY A 179 5.35 7.44 -6.11
N GLU A 180 6.28 8.22 -6.62
CA GLU A 180 6.11 9.65 -6.87
C GLU A 180 6.41 10.01 -8.31
N THR A 181 5.52 10.79 -8.94
CA THR A 181 5.87 11.48 -10.19
C THR A 181 6.63 12.76 -9.88
N SER A 182 7.67 13.05 -10.64
CA SER A 182 8.57 14.21 -10.45
C SER A 182 8.82 15.04 -11.70
N ASP A 183 8.18 14.72 -12.80
CA ASP A 183 8.36 15.38 -14.10
C ASP A 183 8.00 16.88 -14.09
N ARG A 184 7.16 17.31 -13.18
CA ARG A 184 6.80 18.72 -12.96
C ARG A 184 6.90 19.15 -11.51
N SER A 185 6.49 18.28 -10.59
CA SER A 185 6.51 18.46 -9.15
C SER A 185 6.29 17.10 -8.50
N VAL A 186 6.82 16.93 -7.31
CA VAL A 186 6.63 15.68 -6.54
C VAL A 186 5.16 15.50 -6.21
N ARG A 187 4.57 14.35 -6.58
CA ARG A 187 3.19 13.97 -6.32
C ARG A 187 3.11 12.49 -6.02
N GLN A 188 2.38 12.17 -4.97
CA GLN A 188 2.18 10.82 -4.49
C GLN A 188 1.19 10.07 -5.37
N ASN A 189 1.49 8.82 -5.68
CA ASN A 189 0.65 7.95 -6.49
C ASN A 189 0.24 6.71 -5.73
N TYR A 190 -1.01 6.32 -5.93
CA TYR A 190 -1.65 5.21 -5.26
C TYR A 190 -2.43 4.34 -6.24
N LYS A 191 -2.47 3.04 -5.94
CA LYS A 191 -3.51 2.14 -6.43
C LYS A 191 -4.44 1.81 -5.27
N LEU A 192 -5.72 1.82 -5.54
CA LEU A 192 -6.77 1.59 -4.57
C LEU A 192 -7.69 0.49 -5.08
N SER A 193 -8.16 -0.39 -4.20
CA SER A 193 -9.08 -1.47 -4.56
C SER A 193 -10.09 -1.74 -3.45
N ARG A 194 -11.27 -2.25 -3.86
CA ARG A 194 -12.36 -2.61 -2.95
C ARG A 194 -12.21 -4.00 -2.37
N SER A 195 -11.74 -4.95 -3.12
CA SER A 195 -12.02 -6.36 -2.84
C SER A 195 -10.83 -7.22 -2.46
N SER A 196 -9.60 -6.93 -2.85
CA SER A 196 -8.43 -7.66 -2.35
C SER A 196 -7.09 -7.10 -2.82
N ARG A 197 -6.04 -7.47 -2.10
CA ARG A 197 -4.64 -7.23 -2.46
C ARG A 197 -4.23 -7.84 -3.80
N ILE A 198 -4.88 -8.94 -4.22
CA ILE A 198 -4.59 -9.63 -5.50
C ILE A 198 -4.90 -8.71 -6.68
N GLU A 199 -5.93 -7.87 -6.57
CA GLU A 199 -6.32 -6.93 -7.61
C GLU A 199 -5.35 -5.76 -7.76
N LEU A 200 -4.63 -5.40 -6.70
CA LEU A 200 -3.56 -4.38 -6.76
C LEU A 200 -2.35 -4.85 -7.59
N GLY A 201 -2.29 -6.14 -7.89
CA GLY A 201 -1.26 -6.75 -8.73
C GLY A 201 -0.08 -7.34 -7.96
N ALA A 202 0.39 -8.51 -8.41
CA ALA A 202 1.44 -9.30 -7.74
C ALA A 202 2.84 -8.65 -7.75
N LYS A 203 2.98 -7.40 -8.22
CA LYS A 203 4.24 -6.65 -8.29
C LYS A 203 4.30 -5.46 -7.36
N SER A 204 3.26 -5.21 -6.56
CA SER A 204 3.33 -4.19 -5.54
C SER A 204 4.31 -4.58 -4.47
N GLU A 205 5.32 -3.79 -4.34
CA GLU A 205 6.39 -4.03 -3.38
C GLU A 205 5.98 -3.66 -1.95
N TYR A 206 4.92 -2.84 -1.78
CA TYR A 206 4.51 -2.31 -0.48
C TYR A 206 3.00 -2.31 -0.33
N VAL A 207 2.51 -2.81 0.80
CA VAL A 207 1.10 -2.78 1.20
C VAL A 207 0.92 -1.71 2.27
N TYR A 208 -0.06 -0.85 2.07
CA TYR A 208 -0.53 0.02 3.14
C TYR A 208 -1.32 -0.83 4.15
N LEU A 209 -0.93 -0.74 5.41
CA LEU A 209 -1.71 -1.37 6.48
C LEU A 209 -2.90 -0.46 6.74
N SER A 210 -4.10 -0.90 6.35
CA SER A 210 -5.34 -0.14 6.49
C SER A 210 -5.63 0.25 7.96
N GLY A 211 -6.39 1.33 8.14
CA GLY A 211 -6.64 2.10 9.35
C GLY A 211 -6.57 1.37 10.69
N ASP A 212 -7.29 0.27 10.83
CA ASP A 212 -7.34 -0.49 12.10
C ASP A 212 -5.99 -1.10 12.53
N VAL A 213 -5.18 -1.58 11.56
CA VAL A 213 -3.85 -2.12 11.84
C VAL A 213 -2.86 -0.97 12.02
N TYR A 214 -3.03 0.11 11.26
CA TYR A 214 -2.19 1.31 11.32
C TYR A 214 -2.34 2.07 12.63
N ASP A 215 -3.55 2.33 13.08
CA ASP A 215 -3.80 3.05 14.34
C ASP A 215 -3.23 2.26 15.51
N THR A 216 -3.36 0.94 15.49
CA THR A 216 -2.82 0.06 16.50
C THR A 216 -1.28 0.04 16.48
N VAL A 217 -0.64 0.05 15.30
CA VAL A 217 0.83 0.17 15.17
C VAL A 217 1.32 1.54 15.65
N LYS A 218 0.61 2.60 15.31
CA LYS A 218 0.94 3.97 15.71
C LYS A 218 0.79 4.17 17.22
N GLU A 219 -0.28 3.66 17.81
CA GLU A 219 -0.46 3.66 19.27
C GLU A 219 0.63 2.85 19.97
N ALA A 220 0.96 1.67 19.41
CA ALA A 220 2.02 0.83 19.90
C ALA A 220 3.39 1.50 19.84
N ASN A 221 3.72 2.17 18.74
CA ASN A 221 4.97 2.91 18.59
C ASN A 221 5.00 4.17 19.47
N HIS A 222 3.88 4.88 19.61
CA HIS A 222 3.79 6.06 20.47
C HIS A 222 3.99 5.69 21.94
N ASP A 223 3.42 4.60 22.40
CA ASP A 223 3.62 4.10 23.76
C ASP A 223 5.09 3.69 24.02
N TYR A 224 5.82 3.28 22.98
CA TYR A 224 7.22 2.93 23.06
C TYR A 224 8.14 4.16 23.20
N GLU A 225 7.92 5.21 22.42
CA GLU A 225 8.73 6.44 22.45
C GLU A 225 8.60 7.19 23.78
N ASN A 226 7.54 6.99 24.54
CA ASN A 226 7.25 7.68 25.80
C ASN A 226 7.61 6.90 27.07
N LYS A 227 8.21 5.69 26.96
CA LYS A 227 8.58 4.89 28.14
C LYS A 227 10.09 4.86 28.36
N GLU A 228 10.49 5.36 29.52
CA GLU A 228 11.83 5.17 30.05
C GLU A 228 12.21 3.69 30.15
N GLU A 229 13.49 3.43 29.92
CA GLU A 229 14.16 2.12 29.83
C GLU A 229 13.51 0.92 30.55
N GLY A 230 13.26 -0.15 29.81
CA GLY A 230 13.41 -1.49 30.34
C GLY A 230 12.16 -2.33 30.59
N GLY A 231 11.00 -2.00 30.07
CA GLY A 231 9.80 -2.81 30.31
C GLY A 231 9.11 -3.32 29.05
N ALA A 232 9.36 -4.58 28.67
CA ALA A 232 8.38 -5.26 27.85
C ALA A 232 7.09 -5.36 28.68
N HIS A 233 6.03 -4.70 28.26
CA HIS A 233 4.74 -4.87 28.90
C HIS A 233 4.15 -6.19 28.47
N LEU A 234 4.02 -7.11 29.41
CA LEU A 234 3.11 -8.24 29.29
C LEU A 234 1.73 -7.66 28.99
N LEU A 235 1.15 -8.03 27.87
CA LEU A 235 -0.27 -7.90 27.68
C LEU A 235 -0.92 -8.77 28.74
N ASN A 236 -1.46 -8.15 29.78
CA ASN A 236 -2.34 -8.85 30.70
C ASN A 236 -3.74 -8.93 30.06
N GLU A 237 -4.65 -9.62 30.73
CA GLU A 237 -6.04 -9.77 30.29
C GLU A 237 -6.74 -8.42 30.00
N ASN A 238 -6.20 -7.31 30.51
CA ASN A 238 -6.69 -5.93 30.31
C ASN A 238 -6.09 -5.21 29.10
N SER A 239 -5.15 -5.82 28.39
CA SER A 239 -4.57 -5.26 27.16
C SER A 239 -5.38 -5.63 25.92
N TYR A 240 -6.53 -6.22 26.11
CA TYR A 240 -7.50 -6.56 25.09
C TYR A 240 -8.41 -5.36 24.86
N VAL A 241 -8.12 -4.54 23.89
CA VAL A 241 -8.95 -3.41 23.49
C VAL A 241 -9.60 -3.76 22.15
N ASP A 242 -10.94 -3.71 22.10
CA ASP A 242 -11.76 -3.90 20.91
C ASP A 242 -11.49 -5.18 20.08
N GLY A 243 -11.15 -6.27 20.75
CA GLY A 243 -10.96 -7.56 20.07
C GLY A 243 -9.59 -7.74 19.43
N LYS A 244 -8.62 -6.89 19.74
CA LYS A 244 -7.25 -6.93 19.18
C LYS A 244 -6.22 -7.19 20.29
N TYR A 245 -5.23 -8.03 19.98
CA TYR A 245 -4.05 -8.23 20.82
C TYR A 245 -2.90 -7.39 20.26
N ASN A 246 -2.34 -6.54 21.12
CA ASN A 246 -1.15 -5.75 20.81
C ASN A 246 0.00 -6.19 21.69
N TYR A 247 1.09 -6.60 21.09
CA TYR A 247 2.33 -6.87 21.78
C TYR A 247 3.41 -5.92 21.28
N ASN A 248 3.94 -5.09 22.17
CA ASN A 248 5.04 -4.18 21.88
C ASN A 248 6.33 -4.70 22.47
N GLY A 249 7.20 -5.22 21.63
CA GLY A 249 8.58 -5.47 21.94
C GLY A 249 9.49 -4.30 21.56
N LYS A 250 10.71 -4.27 22.09
CA LYS A 250 11.70 -3.23 21.74
C LYS A 250 11.99 -3.15 20.23
N TYR A 251 11.85 -4.25 19.50
CA TYR A 251 12.26 -4.38 18.09
C TYR A 251 11.20 -5.00 17.20
N SER A 252 10.02 -5.26 17.72
CA SER A 252 8.88 -5.75 16.95
C SER A 252 7.58 -5.52 17.70
N CYS A 253 6.49 -5.35 16.97
CA CYS A 253 5.16 -5.43 17.54
C CYS A 253 4.35 -6.52 16.84
N TYR A 254 3.41 -7.12 17.56
CA TYR A 254 2.51 -8.13 17.02
C TYR A 254 1.07 -7.64 17.11
N ILE A 255 0.34 -7.75 16.02
CA ILE A 255 -1.03 -7.31 15.91
C ILE A 255 -1.87 -8.43 15.35
N ALA A 256 -2.91 -8.80 16.05
CA ALA A 256 -3.89 -9.78 15.58
C ALA A 256 -5.29 -9.43 16.08
N ASP A 257 -6.29 -9.68 15.22
CA ASP A 257 -7.68 -9.74 15.65
C ASP A 257 -7.92 -11.08 16.36
N SER A 258 -8.64 -11.06 17.48
CA SER A 258 -9.00 -12.27 18.25
C SER A 258 -9.78 -13.29 17.44
N LYS A 259 -10.50 -12.86 16.41
CA LYS A 259 -11.29 -13.73 15.53
C LYS A 259 -10.47 -14.24 14.34
N SER A 260 -9.32 -13.64 14.05
CA SER A 260 -8.47 -14.03 12.93
C SER A 260 -7.58 -15.22 13.29
N ASP A 261 -7.34 -16.12 12.34
CA ASP A 261 -6.39 -17.23 12.46
C ASP A 261 -4.96 -16.81 12.12
N PHE A 262 -4.76 -15.56 11.75
CA PHE A 262 -3.44 -14.98 11.48
C PHE A 262 -3.30 -13.59 12.11
N GLY A 263 -2.06 -13.20 12.33
CA GLY A 263 -1.68 -11.86 12.76
C GLY A 263 -0.46 -11.38 11.99
N TYR A 264 -0.01 -10.18 12.32
CA TYR A 264 1.13 -9.54 11.69
C TYR A 264 2.18 -9.21 12.73
N LYS A 265 3.39 -9.72 12.54
CA LYS A 265 4.57 -9.31 13.29
C LYS A 265 5.27 -8.22 12.50
N ILE A 266 5.22 -7.00 13.00
CA ILE A 266 5.87 -5.85 12.40
C ILE A 266 7.26 -5.74 12.98
N LEU A 267 8.26 -5.72 12.09
CA LEU A 267 9.66 -5.64 12.47
C LEU A 267 10.09 -4.18 12.46
N SER A 268 10.44 -3.65 13.62
CA SER A 268 11.19 -2.40 13.72
C SER A 268 12.68 -2.73 13.72
N PHE A 269 13.46 -1.92 13.02
CA PHE A 269 14.90 -2.12 12.87
C PHE A 269 15.65 -1.06 13.65
N ASP A 270 16.91 -1.39 13.99
CA ASP A 270 17.85 -0.38 14.49
C ASP A 270 17.81 0.86 13.56
N PRO A 271 17.70 2.08 14.09
CA PRO A 271 17.69 3.31 13.31
C PRO A 271 18.89 3.47 12.37
N SER A 272 19.99 2.78 12.63
CA SER A 272 21.16 2.73 11.74
C SER A 272 20.92 1.94 10.45
N VAL A 273 19.89 1.09 10.39
CA VAL A 273 19.53 0.30 9.20
C VAL A 273 18.56 1.10 8.35
N THR A 274 19.08 1.99 7.53
CA THR A 274 18.28 2.88 6.66
C THR A 274 17.98 2.30 5.28
N ASN A 275 18.77 1.30 4.84
CA ASN A 275 18.64 0.69 3.52
C ASN A 275 17.49 -0.35 3.51
N LEU A 276 16.53 -0.17 2.58
CA LEU A 276 15.37 -1.05 2.42
C LEU A 276 15.75 -2.49 2.08
N GLU A 277 16.82 -2.69 1.32
CA GLU A 277 17.32 -4.03 1.00
C GLU A 277 17.81 -4.76 2.25
N ASN A 278 18.55 -4.09 3.12
CA ASN A 278 18.97 -4.65 4.39
C ASN A 278 17.78 -4.96 5.30
N LYS A 279 16.77 -4.10 5.36
CA LYS A 279 15.53 -4.36 6.09
C LYS A 279 14.82 -5.61 5.58
N TYR A 280 14.75 -5.78 4.27
CA TYR A 280 14.16 -6.98 3.67
C TYR A 280 14.95 -8.24 3.98
N ASN A 281 16.28 -8.18 3.89
CA ASN A 281 17.14 -9.32 4.20
C ASN A 281 16.99 -9.75 5.66
N TYR A 282 16.89 -8.82 6.59
CA TYR A 282 16.57 -9.12 7.99
C TYR A 282 15.20 -9.77 8.16
N ALA A 283 14.17 -9.23 7.52
CA ALA A 283 12.83 -9.81 7.57
C ALA A 283 12.82 -11.23 7.00
N LYS A 284 13.57 -11.46 5.94
CA LYS A 284 13.73 -12.79 5.34
C LYS A 284 14.44 -13.75 6.29
N THR A 285 15.52 -13.34 6.93
CA THR A 285 16.23 -14.17 7.91
C THR A 285 15.31 -14.57 9.07
N ILE A 286 14.57 -13.62 9.63
CA ILE A 286 13.60 -13.90 10.71
C ILE A 286 12.49 -14.84 10.22
N PHE A 287 11.99 -14.63 9.01
CA PHE A 287 11.00 -15.51 8.39
C PHE A 287 11.54 -16.94 8.24
N ASP A 288 12.76 -17.11 7.73
CA ASP A 288 13.39 -18.41 7.53
C ASP A 288 13.67 -19.14 8.85
N ILE A 289 14.13 -18.42 9.89
CA ILE A 289 14.28 -18.94 11.25
C ILE A 289 12.93 -19.39 11.78
N GLN A 290 11.90 -18.56 11.66
CA GLN A 290 10.58 -18.89 12.17
C GLN A 290 9.95 -20.06 11.39
N MET A 291 10.22 -20.21 10.08
CA MET A 291 9.83 -21.39 9.32
C MET A 291 10.48 -22.67 9.85
N LYS A 292 11.79 -22.66 10.11
CA LYS A 292 12.51 -23.79 10.72
C LYS A 292 11.89 -24.14 12.09
N LEU A 293 11.75 -23.17 12.98
CA LEU A 293 11.20 -23.39 14.33
C LEU A 293 9.74 -23.86 14.30
N SER A 294 8.92 -23.34 13.37
CA SER A 294 7.53 -23.77 13.25
C SER A 294 7.38 -25.19 12.72
N SER A 295 8.28 -25.64 11.84
CA SER A 295 8.29 -27.02 11.34
C SER A 295 8.57 -28.05 12.45
N ALA A 296 9.27 -27.62 13.50
CA ALA A 296 9.54 -28.41 14.69
C ALA A 296 8.54 -28.17 15.84
N GLY A 297 7.53 -27.31 15.64
CA GLY A 297 6.50 -27.00 16.62
C GLY A 297 6.90 -25.97 17.69
N PHE A 298 8.02 -25.28 17.55
CA PHE A 298 8.52 -24.30 18.53
C PHE A 298 8.04 -22.86 18.30
N ALA A 299 7.53 -22.53 17.11
CA ALA A 299 7.09 -21.16 16.79
C ALA A 299 5.80 -21.17 15.98
N PRO A 300 5.05 -20.06 15.96
CA PRO A 300 3.92 -19.89 15.05
C PRO A 300 4.35 -19.99 13.59
N LYS A 301 3.50 -20.59 12.76
CA LYS A 301 3.81 -20.76 11.33
C LYS A 301 3.80 -19.42 10.60
N PRO A 302 4.92 -18.97 10.01
CA PRO A 302 4.93 -17.81 9.14
C PRO A 302 4.31 -18.17 7.78
N MET A 303 3.62 -17.21 7.16
CA MET A 303 2.89 -17.40 5.91
C MET A 303 3.54 -16.63 4.76
N GLU A 304 3.81 -15.34 4.97
CA GLU A 304 4.41 -14.46 3.96
C GLU A 304 5.10 -13.26 4.61
N ILE A 305 6.06 -12.67 3.89
CA ILE A 305 6.64 -11.38 4.23
C ILE A 305 5.86 -10.31 3.47
N ILE A 306 5.32 -9.35 4.21
CA ILE A 306 4.59 -8.23 3.67
C ILE A 306 5.46 -6.99 3.79
N LYS A 307 5.66 -6.31 2.69
CA LYS A 307 6.22 -4.96 2.69
C LYS A 307 5.09 -3.98 2.96
N CYS A 308 5.24 -3.17 3.98
CA CYS A 308 4.24 -2.20 4.37
C CYS A 308 4.88 -0.84 4.67
N HIS A 309 4.09 0.19 4.66
CA HIS A 309 4.53 1.53 5.00
C HIS A 309 3.44 2.24 5.79
N ASP A 310 3.85 3.15 6.63
CA ASP A 310 3.01 4.22 7.14
C ASP A 310 3.36 5.54 6.44
N SER A 311 2.81 6.63 6.94
CA SER A 311 3.06 7.97 6.40
C SER A 311 4.52 8.44 6.49
N GLN A 312 5.36 7.77 7.24
CA GLN A 312 6.73 8.22 7.54
C GLN A 312 7.80 7.16 7.27
N THR A 313 7.47 5.88 7.37
CA THR A 313 8.46 4.81 7.39
C THR A 313 8.00 3.58 6.63
N PHE A 314 8.95 2.90 5.98
CA PHE A 314 8.71 1.59 5.37
C PHE A 314 9.06 0.49 6.35
N TYR A 315 8.15 -0.48 6.47
CA TYR A 315 8.28 -1.64 7.35
C TYR A 315 8.23 -2.93 6.56
N HIS A 316 8.67 -4.00 7.23
CA HIS A 316 8.37 -5.35 6.82
C HIS A 316 7.58 -6.02 7.93
N ALA A 317 6.48 -6.67 7.58
CA ALA A 317 5.70 -7.47 8.50
C ALA A 317 5.72 -8.93 8.07
N ILE A 318 5.72 -9.83 9.03
CA ILE A 318 5.53 -11.26 8.79
C ILE A 318 4.10 -11.60 9.15
N LYS A 319 3.29 -11.94 8.15
CA LYS A 319 1.99 -12.56 8.38
C LYS A 319 2.21 -13.97 8.89
N MET A 320 1.64 -14.30 10.00
CA MET A 320 1.88 -15.57 10.68
C MET A 320 0.63 -16.09 11.39
N GLN A 321 0.63 -17.36 11.77
CA GLN A 321 -0.41 -17.98 12.55
C GLN A 321 -0.64 -17.20 13.86
N ASN A 322 -1.90 -16.93 14.17
CA ASN A 322 -2.29 -16.30 15.43
C ASN A 322 -2.41 -17.38 16.53
N ILE A 323 -1.57 -17.29 17.54
CA ILE A 323 -1.58 -18.21 18.68
C ILE A 323 -2.49 -17.64 19.78
N LYS A 324 -3.69 -18.20 19.89
CA LYS A 324 -4.73 -17.78 20.84
C LYS A 324 -4.60 -18.58 22.15
N GLY A 325 -3.54 -18.34 22.90
CA GLY A 325 -3.20 -19.13 24.09
C GLY A 325 -2.88 -18.26 25.31
N LYS A 326 -2.26 -18.87 26.30
CA LYS A 326 -1.84 -18.21 27.54
C LYS A 326 -0.32 -18.08 27.59
N PHE A 327 0.16 -16.96 28.09
CA PHE A 327 1.60 -16.81 28.36
C PHE A 327 2.03 -17.78 29.48
N VAL A 328 3.10 -18.52 29.20
CA VAL A 328 3.61 -19.55 30.11
C VAL A 328 5.13 -19.48 30.24
N GLN A 329 5.64 -19.89 31.40
CA GLN A 329 7.05 -20.20 31.57
C GLN A 329 7.28 -21.63 31.06
N PRO A 330 8.03 -21.85 29.98
CA PRO A 330 8.35 -23.19 29.53
C PRO A 330 9.22 -23.92 30.56
N ASP A 331 9.08 -25.24 30.64
CA ASP A 331 9.93 -26.06 31.48
C ASP A 331 11.33 -26.25 30.86
N ASN A 332 12.27 -26.73 31.69
CA ASN A 332 13.64 -26.94 31.26
C ASN A 332 13.77 -27.96 30.12
N ASN A 333 12.94 -28.98 30.08
CA ASN A 333 12.98 -30.00 29.02
C ASN A 333 12.56 -29.42 27.68
N TRP A 334 11.54 -28.53 27.66
CA TRP A 334 11.17 -27.81 26.42
C TRP A 334 12.28 -26.88 25.96
N ILE A 335 12.90 -26.15 26.90
CA ILE A 335 14.01 -25.23 26.59
C ILE A 335 15.21 -26.00 26.01
N GLU A 336 15.61 -27.11 26.64
CA GLU A 336 16.71 -27.95 26.17
C GLU A 336 16.45 -28.50 24.75
N LYS A 337 15.22 -28.90 24.45
CA LYS A 337 14.83 -29.36 23.11
C LYS A 337 14.92 -28.24 22.08
N LEU A 338 14.44 -27.02 22.40
CA LEU A 338 14.56 -25.87 21.55
C LEU A 338 16.02 -25.52 21.25
N VAL A 339 16.85 -25.46 22.30
CA VAL A 339 18.28 -25.13 22.17
C VAL A 339 19.03 -26.17 21.33
N SER A 340 18.76 -27.46 21.56
CA SER A 340 19.32 -28.53 20.75
C SER A 340 18.92 -28.40 19.28
N TYR A 341 17.63 -28.18 19.04
CA TYR A 341 17.13 -27.97 17.67
C TYR A 341 17.78 -26.78 16.98
N CYS A 342 17.89 -25.64 17.67
CA CYS A 342 18.53 -24.45 17.14
C CYS A 342 20.00 -24.74 16.76
N LYS A 343 20.74 -25.38 17.63
CA LYS A 343 22.14 -25.77 17.38
C LYS A 343 22.27 -26.67 16.15
N ASP A 344 21.39 -27.68 16.02
CA ASP A 344 21.43 -28.63 14.90
C ASP A 344 21.01 -28.00 13.55
N ASN A 345 20.36 -26.84 13.60
CA ASN A 345 19.85 -26.13 12.41
C ASN A 345 20.54 -24.79 12.10
N GLY A 346 21.69 -24.53 12.75
CA GLY A 346 22.45 -23.31 12.55
C GLY A 346 21.70 -22.05 12.97
N ILE A 347 20.83 -22.14 13.97
CA ILE A 347 20.09 -20.99 14.51
C ILE A 347 20.80 -20.52 15.76
N GLU A 348 21.22 -19.26 15.75
CA GLU A 348 21.96 -18.66 16.85
C GLU A 348 21.34 -17.33 17.28
N ARG A 349 21.80 -16.81 18.40
CA ARG A 349 21.45 -15.48 18.88
C ARG A 349 22.70 -14.61 18.92
N SER A 350 22.65 -13.46 18.30
CA SER A 350 23.75 -12.50 18.28
C SER A 350 23.95 -11.81 19.63
N GLY A 351 25.20 -11.56 20.02
CA GLY A 351 25.57 -10.83 21.23
C GLY A 351 25.65 -11.71 22.49
N GLU A 352 25.52 -11.11 23.68
CA GLU A 352 25.67 -11.79 24.99
C GLU A 352 24.41 -12.58 25.43
N TRP A 353 23.37 -12.62 24.59
CA TRP A 353 22.10 -13.27 24.91
C TRP A 353 22.09 -14.68 24.33
N SER A 354 21.66 -15.64 25.15
CA SER A 354 21.43 -17.02 24.70
C SER A 354 19.95 -17.26 24.42
N ILE A 355 19.66 -18.31 23.66
CA ILE A 355 18.29 -18.73 23.33
C ILE A 355 17.48 -19.00 24.59
N GLU A 356 18.11 -19.58 25.62
CA GLU A 356 17.44 -19.86 26.90
C GLU A 356 16.91 -18.59 27.58
N LYS A 357 17.62 -17.47 27.45
CA LYS A 357 17.21 -16.18 28.02
C LYS A 357 15.99 -15.57 27.32
N ASP A 358 15.67 -16.01 26.12
CA ASP A 358 14.44 -15.62 25.42
C ASP A 358 13.24 -16.49 25.82
N CYS A 359 13.46 -17.65 26.44
CA CYS A 359 12.43 -18.57 26.88
C CYS A 359 11.81 -18.10 28.20
N VAL A 360 11.20 -16.94 28.19
CA VAL A 360 10.53 -16.30 29.34
C VAL A 360 9.02 -16.20 29.11
N PRO A 361 8.21 -16.03 30.16
CA PRO A 361 6.74 -16.06 30.00
C PRO A 361 6.21 -15.10 28.96
N LYS A 362 6.76 -13.89 28.85
CA LYS A 362 6.34 -12.89 27.89
C LYS A 362 6.58 -13.26 26.41
N ASN A 363 7.45 -14.24 26.17
CA ASN A 363 7.85 -14.65 24.82
C ASN A 363 7.30 -16.03 24.45
N CYS A 364 6.61 -16.72 25.36
CA CYS A 364 6.13 -18.08 25.16
C CYS A 364 4.63 -18.19 25.43
N ILE A 365 3.89 -18.74 24.47
CA ILE A 365 2.43 -18.93 24.55
C ILE A 365 2.11 -20.42 24.45
N GLU A 366 1.31 -20.93 25.39
CA GLU A 366 0.73 -22.27 25.31
C GLU A 366 -0.64 -22.22 24.65
N MET A 367 -0.83 -23.08 23.64
CA MET A 367 -2.09 -23.30 22.96
C MET A 367 -2.22 -24.79 22.64
N ASP A 368 -3.32 -25.39 23.03
CA ASP A 368 -3.63 -26.81 22.77
C ASP A 368 -2.53 -27.79 23.23
N GLY A 369 -1.89 -27.50 24.37
CA GLY A 369 -0.81 -28.31 24.92
C GLY A 369 0.56 -28.15 24.27
N ASN A 370 0.70 -27.23 23.31
CA ASN A 370 1.96 -26.90 22.68
C ASN A 370 2.43 -25.50 23.12
N ILE A 371 3.73 -25.36 23.34
CA ILE A 371 4.34 -24.07 23.68
C ILE A 371 5.03 -23.50 22.44
N TYR A 372 4.75 -22.24 22.14
CA TYR A 372 5.28 -21.50 20.99
C TYR A 372 6.11 -20.31 21.46
N LEU A 373 7.33 -20.19 20.95
CA LEU A 373 8.14 -18.97 21.08
C LEU A 373 7.65 -17.94 20.06
N VAL A 374 7.16 -16.80 20.54
CA VAL A 374 6.52 -15.78 19.68
C VAL A 374 7.42 -14.57 19.43
N ASP A 375 8.42 -14.33 20.27
CA ASP A 375 9.34 -13.20 20.10
C ASP A 375 10.67 -13.63 19.47
N ILE A 376 10.68 -13.73 18.16
CA ILE A 376 11.87 -13.97 17.33
C ILE A 376 12.21 -12.65 16.66
N ASP A 377 13.23 -11.94 17.14
CA ASP A 377 13.62 -10.61 16.70
C ASP A 377 14.87 -10.62 15.80
N TYR A 378 15.33 -9.43 15.39
CA TYR A 378 16.49 -9.26 14.50
C TYR A 378 17.83 -9.75 15.08
N LYS A 379 17.90 -10.10 16.37
CA LYS A 379 19.10 -10.67 17.00
C LYS A 379 19.23 -12.17 16.77
N TRP A 380 18.18 -12.80 16.28
CA TRP A 380 18.23 -14.18 15.83
C TRP A 380 18.90 -14.23 14.45
N ILE A 381 19.90 -15.08 14.30
CA ILE A 381 20.70 -15.21 13.10
C ILE A 381 20.73 -16.66 12.63
N LEU A 382 20.93 -16.87 11.33
CA LEU A 382 21.36 -18.15 10.78
C LEU A 382 22.88 -18.10 10.67
N SER A 383 23.58 -19.10 11.24
CA SER A 383 25.00 -19.29 10.98
C SER A 383 25.12 -19.69 9.51
N ASP A 384 25.92 -18.97 8.75
CA ASP A 384 26.34 -19.40 7.42
C ASP A 384 27.08 -20.73 7.58
N ASP A 385 26.62 -21.78 6.84
CA ASP A 385 27.30 -23.08 6.74
C ASP A 385 28.69 -22.93 6.11
#